data_204a05f5066df2bf2a590a79feebd563
#
_entry.id   204a05f5066df2bf2a590a79feebd563
#
_cell.length_a   1.000
_cell.length_b   1.000
_cell.length_c   1.000
_cell.angle_alpha   90.00
_cell.angle_beta   90.00
_cell.angle_gamma   90.00
#
_symmetry.space_group_name_H-M   'P 1'
#
loop_
_entity.id
_entity.type
_entity.pdbx_description
1 polymer ?
#
loop_
_entity_poly.entity_id
_entity_poly.type
_entity_poly.pdbx_seq_one_letter_code
_entity_poly.pdbx_strand_id
1 'polypeptide(L)'
;GDYLSSEDSILDGGPSFVEALKALQNGEIVGVFPEATISQSFELKEMKTGVVRLAMESGAPILPTIIWGSQRIWTKGQPRNFSRSNVPIIVAVGEPLIISPTENPDSALRVLQSAMEKLLHTVQNEYPDSHIGMRWAPARLGGTAPTPEMVELAKRTRKEN
;
A
#
# COMPACT_ATOMS: atom_id res chain seq x y z
N GLY A 1 16.89 -6.58 10.52
CA GLY A 1 16.53 -6.54 9.14
C GLY A 1 16.76 -5.13 8.63
N ASP A 2 17.76 -4.99 7.77
CA ASP A 2 18.15 -3.70 7.20
C ASP A 2 17.00 -3.18 6.34
N TYR A 3 16.45 -2.04 6.73
CA TYR A 3 15.62 -1.25 5.84
C TYR A 3 16.53 -0.76 4.71
N LEU A 4 16.31 -1.26 3.50
CA LEU A 4 16.99 -0.80 2.29
C LEU A 4 16.94 0.73 2.25
N SER A 5 18.05 1.36 1.94
CA SER A 5 18.12 2.81 1.74
C SER A 5 17.17 3.22 0.61
N SER A 6 16.76 4.48 0.57
CA SER A 6 15.86 4.98 -0.48
C SER A 6 16.39 4.78 -1.90
N GLU A 7 17.71 4.60 -2.05
CA GLU A 7 18.41 4.37 -3.33
C GLU A 7 18.28 2.93 -3.83
N ASP A 8 17.95 1.96 -2.95
CA ASP A 8 17.82 0.53 -3.29
C ASP A 8 16.36 0.09 -3.50
N SER A 9 15.41 1.04 -3.52
CA SER A 9 14.00 0.72 -3.64
C SER A 9 13.63 0.24 -5.05
N ILE A 10 12.86 -0.86 -5.14
CA ILE A 10 12.19 -1.31 -6.38
C ILE A 10 11.45 -0.15 -7.04
N LEU A 11 10.87 0.76 -6.23
CA LEU A 11 10.02 1.85 -6.70
C LEU A 11 10.77 2.96 -7.42
N ASP A 12 12.09 3.07 -7.20
CA ASP A 12 12.94 4.13 -7.77
C ASP A 12 13.85 3.59 -8.91
N GLY A 13 13.76 2.30 -9.26
CA GLY A 13 14.53 1.68 -10.36
C GLY A 13 15.98 1.31 -9.98
N GLY A 14 16.28 1.18 -8.67
CA GLY A 14 17.59 0.78 -8.16
C GLY A 14 17.90 -0.72 -8.33
N PRO A 15 18.97 -1.23 -7.69
CA PRO A 15 19.39 -2.63 -7.78
C PRO A 15 18.25 -3.62 -7.47
N SER A 16 17.40 -3.31 -6.49
CA SER A 16 16.23 -4.13 -6.14
C SER A 16 15.19 -4.24 -7.26
N PHE A 17 15.11 -3.24 -8.16
CA PHE A 17 14.24 -3.31 -9.34
C PHE A 17 14.75 -4.37 -10.31
N VAL A 18 16.06 -4.41 -10.56
CA VAL A 18 16.69 -5.39 -11.46
C VAL A 18 16.51 -6.81 -10.93
N GLU A 19 16.66 -7.01 -9.62
CA GLU A 19 16.46 -8.32 -8.99
C GLU A 19 14.99 -8.76 -9.07
N ALA A 20 14.05 -7.86 -8.81
CA ALA A 20 12.63 -8.13 -8.94
C ALA A 20 12.23 -8.47 -10.39
N LEU A 21 12.80 -7.76 -11.37
CA LEU A 21 12.58 -8.05 -12.78
C LEU A 21 13.06 -9.45 -13.15
N LYS A 22 14.25 -9.85 -12.70
CA LYS A 22 14.79 -11.21 -12.90
C LYS A 22 13.90 -12.27 -12.26
N ALA A 23 13.44 -12.04 -11.02
CA ALA A 23 12.55 -12.97 -10.34
C ALA A 23 11.25 -13.19 -11.13
N LEU A 24 10.60 -12.11 -11.60
CA LEU A 24 9.42 -12.20 -12.45
C LEU A 24 9.68 -12.92 -13.78
N GLN A 25 10.80 -12.67 -14.42
CA GLN A 25 11.20 -13.36 -15.66
C GLN A 25 11.45 -14.86 -15.45
N ASN A 26 11.83 -15.26 -14.23
CA ASN A 26 11.97 -16.66 -13.82
C ASN A 26 10.63 -17.30 -13.41
N GLY A 27 9.52 -16.59 -13.49
CA GLY A 27 8.20 -17.09 -13.09
C GLY A 27 7.92 -17.03 -11.57
N GLU A 28 8.71 -16.26 -10.84
CA GLU A 28 8.52 -16.06 -9.40
C GLU A 28 7.49 -14.94 -9.12
N ILE A 29 6.99 -14.88 -7.89
CA ILE A 29 6.08 -13.83 -7.43
C ILE A 29 6.87 -12.78 -6.66
N VAL A 30 6.65 -11.50 -6.98
CA VAL A 30 7.27 -10.37 -6.28
C VAL A 30 6.20 -9.56 -5.55
N GLY A 31 6.34 -9.43 -4.23
CA GLY A 31 5.49 -8.57 -3.41
C GLY A 31 6.04 -7.13 -3.37
N VAL A 32 5.20 -6.15 -3.72
CA VAL A 32 5.57 -4.73 -3.74
C VAL A 32 4.58 -3.91 -2.92
N PHE A 33 5.10 -3.01 -2.07
CA PHE A 33 4.30 -1.99 -1.39
C PHE A 33 4.47 -0.64 -2.11
N PRO A 34 3.55 -0.25 -3.01
CA PRO A 34 3.75 0.89 -3.90
C PRO A 34 3.77 2.25 -3.19
N GLU A 35 3.26 2.31 -1.97
CA GLU A 35 3.22 3.53 -1.15
C GLU A 35 4.56 3.85 -0.45
N ALA A 36 5.55 2.96 -0.50
CA ALA A 36 6.88 3.05 0.13
C ALA A 36 6.88 3.24 1.66
N THR A 37 5.76 3.48 2.30
CA THR A 37 5.66 3.73 3.75
C THR A 37 4.26 3.43 4.27
N ILE A 38 4.15 3.14 5.57
CA ILE A 38 2.89 2.85 6.26
C ILE A 38 2.03 4.12 6.31
N SER A 39 0.77 4.02 5.87
CA SER A 39 -0.23 5.09 6.00
C SER A 39 -0.70 5.22 7.45
N GLN A 40 -0.63 6.44 8.00
CA GLN A 40 -1.17 6.75 9.32
C GLN A 40 -2.64 7.17 9.30
N SER A 41 -3.14 7.54 8.12
CA SER A 41 -4.56 7.87 7.89
C SER A 41 -5.41 6.64 7.57
N PHE A 42 -4.76 5.49 7.31
CA PHE A 42 -5.40 4.25 6.81
C PHE A 42 -6.13 4.42 5.47
N GLU A 43 -5.82 5.49 4.75
CA GLU A 43 -6.14 5.70 3.35
C GLU A 43 -4.92 5.41 2.49
N LEU A 44 -5.13 5.12 1.20
CA LEU A 44 -4.02 4.95 0.27
C LEU A 44 -3.23 6.25 0.13
N LYS A 45 -1.93 6.11 0.05
CA LYS A 45 -1.00 7.21 -0.20
C LYS A 45 -0.66 7.28 -1.67
N GLU A 46 0.04 8.35 -2.04
CA GLU A 46 0.66 8.46 -3.35
C GLU A 46 1.55 7.24 -3.63
N MET A 47 1.36 6.64 -4.79
CA MET A 47 2.10 5.46 -5.24
C MET A 47 3.20 5.87 -6.21
N LYS A 48 4.28 5.11 -6.20
CA LYS A 48 5.39 5.30 -7.15
C LYS A 48 5.22 4.42 -8.39
N THR A 49 5.72 4.90 -9.53
CA THR A 49 5.61 4.23 -10.84
C THR A 49 6.42 2.93 -10.95
N GLY A 50 7.32 2.64 -10.02
CA GLY A 50 8.19 1.45 -10.09
C GLY A 50 7.42 0.15 -10.26
N VAL A 51 6.27 -0.01 -9.60
CA VAL A 51 5.46 -1.24 -9.72
C VAL A 51 4.87 -1.42 -11.12
N VAL A 52 4.38 -0.36 -11.75
CA VAL A 52 3.83 -0.44 -13.11
C VAL A 52 4.94 -0.61 -14.15
N ARG A 53 6.09 0.04 -13.96
CA ARG A 53 7.28 -0.16 -14.81
C ARG A 53 7.77 -1.60 -14.74
N LEU A 54 7.77 -2.20 -13.56
CA LEU A 54 8.15 -3.60 -13.38
C LEU A 54 7.21 -4.53 -14.16
N ALA A 55 5.90 -4.28 -14.12
CA ALA A 55 4.92 -5.02 -14.91
C ALA A 55 5.09 -4.83 -16.42
N MET A 56 5.35 -3.58 -16.86
CA MET A 56 5.60 -3.27 -18.28
C MET A 56 6.83 -4.00 -18.83
N GLU A 57 7.91 -4.06 -18.06
CA GLU A 57 9.17 -4.66 -18.48
C GLU A 57 9.18 -6.19 -18.39
N SER A 58 8.47 -6.75 -17.39
CA SER A 58 8.39 -8.21 -17.21
C SER A 58 7.25 -8.86 -18.00
N GLY A 59 6.19 -8.12 -18.34
CA GLY A 59 4.93 -8.67 -18.84
C GLY A 59 4.08 -9.38 -17.77
N ALA A 60 4.51 -9.37 -16.52
CA ALA A 60 3.77 -9.99 -15.42
C ALA A 60 2.53 -9.15 -15.04
N PRO A 61 1.38 -9.78 -14.76
CA PRO A 61 0.20 -9.07 -14.28
C PRO A 61 0.41 -8.52 -12.87
N ILE A 62 -0.20 -7.36 -12.58
CA ILE A 62 -0.29 -6.84 -11.21
C ILE A 62 -1.56 -7.39 -10.56
N LEU A 63 -1.43 -7.98 -9.38
CA LEU A 63 -2.55 -8.39 -8.54
C LEU A 63 -2.74 -7.36 -7.42
N PRO A 64 -3.69 -6.42 -7.54
CA PRO A 64 -4.01 -5.49 -6.45
C PRO A 64 -4.43 -6.27 -5.22
N THR A 65 -3.75 -6.03 -4.08
CA THR A 65 -4.02 -6.78 -2.86
C THR A 65 -4.16 -5.82 -1.68
N ILE A 66 -5.23 -5.96 -0.92
CA ILE A 66 -5.49 -5.20 0.30
C ILE A 66 -5.50 -6.14 1.50
N ILE A 67 -4.79 -5.74 2.55
CA ILE A 67 -4.83 -6.39 3.86
C ILE A 67 -5.45 -5.38 4.84
N TRP A 68 -6.62 -5.71 5.41
CA TRP A 68 -7.32 -4.86 6.36
C TRP A 68 -7.51 -5.55 7.71
N GLY A 69 -7.36 -4.79 8.79
CA GLY A 69 -7.45 -5.31 10.17
C GLY A 69 -6.08 -5.49 10.83
N SER A 70 -5.01 -5.73 10.08
CA SER A 70 -3.65 -5.92 10.60
C SER A 70 -3.10 -4.67 11.34
N GLN A 71 -3.54 -3.47 10.96
CA GLN A 71 -3.21 -2.21 11.63
C GLN A 71 -3.66 -2.15 13.09
N ARG A 72 -4.64 -2.98 13.49
CA ARG A 72 -5.13 -3.11 14.86
C ARG A 72 -4.18 -3.93 15.74
N ILE A 73 -3.32 -4.73 15.12
CA ILE A 73 -2.30 -5.52 15.80
C ILE A 73 -1.03 -4.70 15.93
N TRP A 74 -0.61 -4.10 14.84
CA TRP A 74 0.57 -3.25 14.82
C TRP A 74 0.51 -2.21 13.70
N THR A 75 0.71 -0.95 14.08
CA THR A 75 0.89 0.16 13.13
C THR A 75 1.84 1.22 13.71
N LYS A 76 2.36 2.07 12.84
CA LYS A 76 3.30 3.14 13.22
C LYS A 76 2.62 4.14 14.17
N GLY A 77 3.30 4.45 15.28
CA GLY A 77 2.82 5.44 16.27
C GLY A 77 1.78 4.91 17.24
N GLN A 78 1.50 3.61 17.25
CA GLN A 78 0.60 2.98 18.23
C GLN A 78 1.28 1.82 18.96
N PRO A 79 0.85 1.52 20.19
CA PRO A 79 1.33 0.34 20.92
C PRO A 79 1.02 -0.94 20.15
N ARG A 80 1.95 -1.90 20.21
CA ARG A 80 1.73 -3.23 19.64
C ARG A 80 0.70 -4.00 20.46
N ASN A 81 -0.26 -4.63 19.78
CA ASN A 81 -1.25 -5.49 20.41
C ASN A 81 -1.04 -6.93 19.92
N PHE A 82 -0.16 -7.66 20.61
CA PHE A 82 0.08 -9.08 20.36
C PHE A 82 -0.73 -9.99 21.30
N SER A 83 -1.67 -9.43 22.05
CA SER A 83 -2.58 -10.24 22.86
C SER A 83 -3.47 -11.11 21.94
N ARG A 84 -3.99 -12.23 22.47
CA ARG A 84 -5.02 -13.04 21.80
C ARG A 84 -6.30 -12.23 21.65
N SER A 85 -6.31 -11.28 20.74
CA SER A 85 -7.51 -10.55 20.34
C SER A 85 -8.05 -11.20 19.07
N ASN A 86 -9.32 -11.55 19.03
CA ASN A 86 -10.00 -12.02 17.83
C ASN A 86 -10.18 -10.88 16.83
N VAL A 87 -9.07 -10.24 16.41
CA VAL A 87 -9.10 -9.19 15.40
C VAL A 87 -9.32 -9.83 14.04
N PRO A 88 -10.42 -9.52 13.34
CA PRO A 88 -10.62 -9.98 11.98
C PRO A 88 -9.53 -9.38 11.08
N ILE A 89 -8.94 -10.20 10.21
CA ILE A 89 -8.02 -9.75 9.16
C ILE A 89 -8.61 -10.22 7.83
N ILE A 90 -8.86 -9.26 6.94
CA ILE A 90 -9.31 -9.53 5.58
C ILE A 90 -8.14 -9.35 4.64
N VAL A 91 -7.90 -10.33 3.79
CA VAL A 91 -7.01 -10.24 2.64
C VAL A 91 -7.87 -10.33 1.40
N ALA A 92 -7.89 -9.28 0.60
CA ALA A 92 -8.64 -9.23 -0.64
C ALA A 92 -7.69 -9.05 -1.82
N VAL A 93 -7.94 -9.80 -2.88
CA VAL A 93 -7.19 -9.72 -4.15
C VAL A 93 -8.18 -9.27 -5.22
N GLY A 94 -7.80 -8.23 -5.95
CA GLY A 94 -8.59 -7.70 -7.06
C GLY A 94 -8.29 -8.41 -8.38
N GLU A 95 -8.96 -7.96 -9.44
CA GLU A 95 -8.72 -8.48 -10.80
C GLU A 95 -7.29 -8.19 -11.26
N PRO A 96 -6.66 -9.12 -11.98
CA PRO A 96 -5.32 -8.92 -12.54
C PRO A 96 -5.30 -7.73 -13.51
N LEU A 97 -4.33 -6.84 -13.35
CA LEU A 97 -4.08 -5.74 -14.27
C LEU A 97 -2.90 -6.10 -15.19
N ILE A 98 -3.18 -6.17 -16.48
CA ILE A 98 -2.15 -6.37 -17.51
C ILE A 98 -1.81 -5.00 -18.08
N ILE A 99 -0.55 -4.60 -17.95
CA ILE A 99 -0.07 -3.30 -18.40
C ILE A 99 0.70 -3.51 -19.72
N SER A 100 0.32 -2.74 -20.74
CA SER A 100 1.03 -2.77 -22.01
C SER A 100 2.47 -2.22 -21.85
N PRO A 101 3.49 -2.83 -22.47
CA PRO A 101 4.85 -2.29 -22.48
C PRO A 101 4.96 -0.86 -23.06
N THR A 102 3.98 -0.46 -23.87
CA THR A 102 3.94 0.88 -24.51
C THR A 102 3.03 1.87 -23.80
N GLU A 103 2.40 1.46 -22.68
CA GLU A 103 1.53 2.32 -21.89
C GLU A 103 2.34 3.47 -21.26
N ASN A 104 1.66 4.60 -20.99
CA ASN A 104 2.26 5.65 -20.18
C ASN A 104 2.28 5.22 -18.70
N PRO A 105 3.44 5.21 -18.01
CA PRO A 105 3.53 4.74 -16.63
C PRO A 105 2.61 5.48 -15.65
N ASP A 106 2.42 6.80 -15.82
CA ASP A 106 1.54 7.57 -14.94
C ASP A 106 0.06 7.23 -15.18
N SER A 107 -0.31 6.91 -16.43
CA SER A 107 -1.66 6.42 -16.75
C SER A 107 -1.90 5.05 -16.16
N ALA A 108 -0.97 4.13 -16.30
CA ALA A 108 -1.03 2.79 -15.71
C ALA A 108 -1.11 2.87 -14.17
N LEU A 109 -0.35 3.78 -13.57
CA LEU A 109 -0.38 3.99 -12.11
C LEU A 109 -1.74 4.48 -11.63
N ARG A 110 -2.40 5.40 -12.36
CA ARG A 110 -3.77 5.84 -12.03
C ARG A 110 -4.78 4.70 -12.08
N VAL A 111 -4.65 3.79 -13.04
CA VAL A 111 -5.51 2.59 -13.13
C VAL A 111 -5.29 1.70 -11.91
N LEU A 112 -4.04 1.42 -11.54
CA LEU A 112 -3.71 0.63 -10.36
C LEU A 112 -4.25 1.30 -9.08
N GLN A 113 -4.03 2.60 -8.92
CA GLN A 113 -4.51 3.34 -7.76
C GLN A 113 -6.03 3.26 -7.62
N SER A 114 -6.76 3.48 -8.71
CA SER A 114 -8.22 3.36 -8.73
C SER A 114 -8.70 1.94 -8.37
N ALA A 115 -8.02 0.91 -8.88
CA ALA A 115 -8.36 -0.47 -8.55
C ALA A 115 -8.12 -0.77 -7.06
N MET A 116 -7.01 -0.31 -6.49
CA MET A 116 -6.70 -0.50 -5.08
C MET A 116 -7.63 0.31 -4.17
N GLU A 117 -7.99 1.54 -4.52
CA GLU A 117 -8.98 2.35 -3.77
C GLU A 117 -10.34 1.67 -3.71
N LYS A 118 -10.83 1.20 -4.85
CA LYS A 118 -12.09 0.46 -4.94
C LYS A 118 -12.05 -0.79 -4.06
N LEU A 119 -10.97 -1.57 -4.14
CA LEU A 119 -10.80 -2.78 -3.35
C LEU A 119 -10.73 -2.47 -1.86
N LEU A 120 -9.98 -1.42 -1.45
CA LEU A 120 -9.89 -0.95 -0.07
C LEU A 120 -11.27 -0.56 0.46
N HIS A 121 -12.04 0.21 -0.29
CA HIS A 121 -13.38 0.64 0.11
C HIS A 121 -14.33 -0.56 0.28
N THR A 122 -14.26 -1.54 -0.62
CA THR A 122 -15.04 -2.78 -0.51
C THR A 122 -14.73 -3.51 0.79
N VAL A 123 -13.44 -3.77 1.05
CA VAL A 123 -12.99 -4.46 2.26
C VAL A 123 -13.39 -3.71 3.54
N GLN A 124 -13.27 -2.39 3.53
CA GLN A 124 -13.65 -1.55 4.67
C GLN A 124 -15.16 -1.58 4.93
N ASN A 125 -15.98 -1.59 3.89
CA ASN A 125 -17.44 -1.67 4.03
C ASN A 125 -17.92 -3.05 4.51
N GLU A 126 -17.20 -4.11 4.14
CA GLU A 126 -17.51 -5.49 4.52
C GLU A 126 -16.89 -5.89 5.87
N TYR A 127 -16.06 -5.03 6.46
CA TYR A 127 -15.38 -5.33 7.71
C TYR A 127 -16.38 -5.49 8.86
N PRO A 128 -16.31 -6.58 9.64
CA PRO A 128 -17.37 -6.92 10.60
C PRO A 128 -17.44 -5.98 11.80
N ASP A 129 -16.34 -5.31 12.18
CA ASP A 129 -16.30 -4.43 13.34
C ASP A 129 -16.57 -2.96 12.94
N SER A 130 -17.28 -2.23 13.81
CA SER A 130 -17.56 -0.81 13.59
C SER A 130 -16.28 0.02 13.54
N HIS A 131 -16.24 0.95 12.58
CA HIS A 131 -15.16 1.93 12.42
C HIS A 131 -15.37 3.19 13.28
N ILE A 132 -16.61 3.45 13.74
CA ILE A 132 -17.01 4.70 14.38
C ILE A 132 -16.24 4.90 15.68
N GLY A 133 -15.57 6.04 15.82
CA GLY A 133 -14.77 6.40 16.99
C GLY A 133 -13.47 5.60 17.16
N MET A 134 -13.15 4.71 16.23
CA MET A 134 -11.97 3.84 16.35
C MET A 134 -10.69 4.52 15.85
N ARG A 135 -9.60 4.37 16.62
CA ARG A 135 -8.29 4.97 16.31
C ARG A 135 -7.57 4.30 15.12
N TRP A 136 -7.96 3.08 14.79
CA TRP A 136 -7.42 2.29 13.68
C TRP A 136 -8.24 2.44 12.38
N ALA A 137 -9.24 3.31 12.39
CA ALA A 137 -10.14 3.52 11.26
C ALA A 137 -10.00 4.94 10.70
N PRO A 138 -10.11 5.11 9.37
CA PRO A 138 -9.98 6.40 8.72
C PRO A 138 -11.14 7.34 9.09
N ALA A 139 -10.87 8.65 9.08
CA ALA A 139 -11.85 9.68 9.37
C ALA A 139 -13.09 9.59 8.46
N ARG A 140 -12.90 9.18 7.21
CA ARG A 140 -13.98 8.96 6.22
C ARG A 140 -15.05 7.95 6.69
N LEU A 141 -14.66 6.98 7.50
CA LEU A 141 -15.56 5.97 8.07
C LEU A 141 -16.02 6.29 9.50
N GLY A 142 -15.85 7.53 9.95
CA GLY A 142 -16.16 7.95 11.31
C GLY A 142 -15.10 7.54 12.35
N GLY A 143 -13.94 7.06 11.91
CA GLY A 143 -12.80 6.80 12.78
C GLY A 143 -12.10 8.07 13.25
N THR A 144 -11.14 7.92 14.15
CA THR A 144 -10.38 9.04 14.72
C THR A 144 -8.91 9.06 14.26
N ALA A 145 -8.57 8.31 13.23
CA ALA A 145 -7.26 8.42 12.58
C ALA A 145 -7.07 9.83 11.97
N PRO A 146 -5.83 10.34 11.92
CA PRO A 146 -5.57 11.61 11.28
C PRO A 146 -5.91 11.54 9.79
N THR A 147 -6.42 12.64 9.22
CA THR A 147 -6.63 12.71 7.77
C THR A 147 -5.29 12.76 7.01
N PRO A 148 -5.26 12.44 5.71
CA PRO A 148 -4.04 12.56 4.90
C PRO A 148 -3.40 13.94 5.00
N GLU A 149 -4.20 15.02 5.01
CA GLU A 149 -3.73 16.40 5.11
C GLU A 149 -3.08 16.67 6.48
N MET A 150 -3.66 16.17 7.56
CA MET A 150 -3.08 16.29 8.91
C MET A 150 -1.74 15.56 9.02
N VAL A 151 -1.63 14.39 8.38
CA VAL A 151 -0.37 13.61 8.34
C VAL A 151 0.71 14.39 7.58
N GLU A 152 0.38 14.97 6.44
CA GLU A 152 1.33 15.75 5.64
C GLU A 152 1.75 17.04 6.35
N LEU A 153 0.83 17.76 7.01
CA LEU A 153 1.15 18.93 7.83
C LEU A 153 2.13 18.57 8.96
N ALA A 154 1.87 17.50 9.69
CA ALA A 154 2.74 17.04 10.78
C ALA A 154 4.15 16.68 10.30
N LYS A 155 4.29 16.13 9.06
CA LYS A 155 5.61 15.84 8.47
C LYS A 155 6.39 17.14 8.13
N ARG A 156 5.72 18.15 7.59
CA ARG A 156 6.34 19.46 7.27
C ARG A 156 6.89 20.12 8.52
N THR A 157 6.07 20.23 9.56
CA THR A 157 6.49 20.83 10.85
C THR A 157 7.68 20.09 11.48
N ARG A 158 7.78 18.77 11.29
CA ARG A 158 8.89 17.97 11.83
C ARG A 158 10.21 18.15 11.04
N LYS A 159 10.15 18.59 9.80
CA LYS A 159 11.34 18.86 8.97
C LYS A 159 11.91 20.27 9.19
N GLU A 160 11.09 21.18 9.74
CA GLU A 160 11.46 22.56 10.00
C GLU A 160 12.07 22.78 11.40
N ASN A 161 12.00 21.77 12.27
CA ASN A 161 12.61 21.73 13.61
C ASN A 161 13.80 20.76 13.63
#